data_768018dece5a87799cce2a97d9415511
#
_entry.id   768018dece5a87799cce2a97d9415511
#
_cell.length_a   1.000
_cell.length_b   1.000
_cell.length_c   1.000
_cell.angle_alpha   90.00
_cell.angle_beta   90.00
_cell.angle_gamma   90.00
#
_symmetry.space_group_name_H-M   'P 1'
#
loop_
_entity.id
_entity.type
_entity.pdbx_description
1 polymer ?
#
loop_
_entity_poly.entity_id
_entity_poly.type
_entity_poly.pdbx_seq_one_letter_code
_entity_poly.pdbx_strand_id
1 'polypeptide(L)'
;MNTYTFDEIDIGKKESFTVTISEEERDKFRELTGDVNPLHNDLSYAKAMGHDRCVAFGMLSASYLSTLAGVYLPGKNSLIQKTEVNFRKPVYVGDTLTITGEVTDRNETFKLIEVKVDIKNQNGEKVVKGKMEIAVAE
;
A
#
# COMPACT_ATOMS: atom_id res chain seq x y z
N MET A 1 13.07 -9.83 5.41
CA MET A 1 13.14 -9.10 4.12
C MET A 1 13.56 -10.08 3.04
N ASN A 2 12.76 -10.18 1.97
CA ASN A 2 13.07 -11.05 0.84
C ASN A 2 14.22 -10.48 0.01
N THR A 3 14.86 -11.34 -0.77
CA THR A 3 16.04 -10.98 -1.58
C THR A 3 15.97 -11.63 -2.97
N TYR A 4 14.77 -11.62 -3.56
CA TYR A 4 14.58 -12.23 -4.88
C TYR A 4 15.42 -11.53 -5.95
N THR A 5 16.11 -12.32 -6.75
CA THR A 5 16.71 -11.86 -8.00
C THR A 5 15.65 -11.85 -9.10
N PHE A 6 15.95 -11.17 -10.21
CA PHE A 6 15.00 -11.13 -11.34
C PHE A 6 14.65 -12.54 -11.86
N ASP A 7 15.62 -13.43 -11.92
CA ASP A 7 15.42 -14.79 -12.43
C ASP A 7 14.55 -15.65 -11.49
N GLU A 8 14.47 -15.32 -10.21
CA GLU A 8 13.64 -16.04 -9.24
C GLU A 8 12.17 -15.55 -9.22
N ILE A 9 11.84 -14.54 -10.01
CA ILE A 9 10.50 -13.93 -10.01
C ILE A 9 9.75 -14.32 -11.27
N ASP A 10 8.80 -15.24 -11.12
CA ASP A 10 7.91 -15.64 -12.21
C ASP A 10 6.61 -14.84 -12.20
N ILE A 11 5.97 -14.73 -13.37
CA ILE A 11 4.60 -14.21 -13.46
C ILE A 11 3.69 -15.08 -12.59
N GLY A 12 2.86 -14.43 -11.79
CA GLY A 12 1.98 -15.10 -10.83
C GLY A 12 2.55 -15.19 -9.41
N LYS A 13 3.81 -14.83 -9.20
CA LYS A 13 4.38 -14.79 -7.85
C LYS A 13 3.65 -13.77 -7.00
N LYS A 14 3.26 -14.18 -5.79
CA LYS A 14 2.51 -13.35 -4.84
C LYS A 14 3.24 -13.19 -3.53
N GLU A 15 3.09 -12.02 -2.93
CA GLU A 15 3.45 -11.74 -1.55
C GLU A 15 2.36 -10.92 -0.89
N SER A 16 2.22 -11.07 0.42
CA SER A 16 1.17 -10.40 1.19
C SER A 16 1.61 -10.16 2.62
N PHE A 17 1.09 -9.09 3.21
CA PHE A 17 1.25 -8.80 4.64
C PHE A 17 0.06 -8.02 5.15
N THR A 18 -0.10 -7.94 6.47
CA THR A 18 -1.19 -7.22 7.12
C THR A 18 -0.67 -6.12 8.02
N VAL A 19 -1.43 -5.03 8.11
CA VAL A 19 -1.20 -3.92 9.03
C VAL A 19 -2.52 -3.48 9.63
N THR A 20 -2.49 -2.95 10.85
CA THR A 20 -3.64 -2.28 11.46
C THR A 20 -3.36 -0.79 11.53
N ILE A 21 -4.28 0.01 11.02
CA ILE A 21 -4.15 1.47 11.04
C ILE A 21 -4.53 1.97 12.44
N SER A 22 -3.53 2.35 13.22
CA SER A 22 -3.71 2.87 14.57
C SER A 22 -3.80 4.40 14.61
N GLU A 23 -4.31 4.93 15.71
CA GLU A 23 -4.28 6.38 15.97
C GLU A 23 -2.84 6.91 16.02
N GLU A 24 -1.92 6.12 16.55
CA GLU A 24 -0.50 6.48 16.61
C GLU A 24 0.09 6.65 15.19
N GLU A 25 -0.21 5.74 14.28
CA GLU A 25 0.25 5.82 12.89
C GLU A 25 -0.37 7.03 12.17
N ARG A 26 -1.66 7.30 12.41
CA ARG A 26 -2.31 8.52 11.90
C ARG A 26 -1.57 9.76 12.38
N ASP A 27 -1.28 9.85 13.65
CA ASP A 27 -0.62 11.01 14.25
C ASP A 27 0.79 11.20 13.71
N LYS A 28 1.55 10.12 13.56
CA LYS A 28 2.89 10.14 12.94
C LYS A 28 2.85 10.60 11.48
N PHE A 29 1.87 10.12 10.73
CA PHE A 29 1.71 10.52 9.32
C PHE A 29 1.36 12.00 9.19
N ARG A 30 0.47 12.50 10.05
CA ARG A 30 0.13 13.93 10.12
C ARG A 30 1.35 14.77 10.44
N GLU A 31 2.14 14.38 11.42
CA GLU A 31 3.37 15.09 11.81
C GLU A 31 4.39 15.10 10.68
N LEU A 32 4.56 13.96 10.02
CA LEU A 32 5.51 13.82 8.92
C LEU A 32 5.13 14.67 7.71
N THR A 33 3.86 14.68 7.33
CA THR A 33 3.38 15.32 6.09
C THR A 33 2.86 16.73 6.29
N GLY A 34 2.48 17.10 7.52
CA GLY A 34 1.80 18.37 7.81
C GLY A 34 0.33 18.40 7.38
N ASP A 35 -0.25 17.26 7.02
CA ASP A 35 -1.65 17.18 6.60
C ASP A 35 -2.57 17.19 7.82
N VAL A 36 -3.11 18.36 8.11
CA VAL A 36 -4.01 18.62 9.26
C VAL A 36 -5.48 18.63 8.87
N ASN A 37 -5.84 18.06 7.73
CA ASN A 37 -7.23 18.02 7.27
C ASN A 37 -8.12 17.36 8.34
N PRO A 38 -9.24 18.03 8.74
CA PRO A 38 -10.08 17.56 9.85
C PRO A 38 -10.77 16.22 9.59
N LEU A 39 -10.95 15.82 8.33
CA LEU A 39 -11.54 14.51 8.00
C LEU A 39 -10.75 13.34 8.63
N HIS A 40 -9.45 13.51 8.75
CA HIS A 40 -8.55 12.49 9.30
C HIS A 40 -8.30 12.64 10.80
N ASN A 41 -8.56 13.82 11.35
CA ASN A 41 -8.08 14.20 12.68
C ASN A 41 -9.18 14.59 13.68
N ASP A 42 -10.38 14.91 13.21
CA ASP A 42 -11.50 15.40 14.03
C ASP A 42 -12.71 14.47 13.87
N LEU A 43 -13.02 13.74 14.94
CA LEU A 43 -14.13 12.78 14.94
C LEU A 43 -15.48 13.48 14.72
N SER A 44 -15.69 14.67 15.31
CA SER A 44 -16.92 15.43 15.14
C SER A 44 -17.10 15.86 13.69
N TYR A 45 -16.03 16.30 13.05
CA TYR A 45 -16.05 16.65 11.62
C TYR A 45 -16.33 15.42 10.75
N ALA A 46 -15.65 14.31 11.02
CA ALA A 46 -15.85 13.06 10.27
C ALA A 46 -17.31 12.59 10.36
N LYS A 47 -17.92 12.65 11.56
CA LYS A 47 -19.33 12.30 11.76
C LYS A 47 -20.27 13.24 11.01
N ALA A 48 -20.00 14.54 11.01
CA ALA A 48 -20.78 15.51 10.24
C ALA A 48 -20.72 15.24 8.73
N MET A 49 -19.63 14.67 8.25
CA MET A 49 -19.44 14.26 6.85
C MET A 49 -19.98 12.86 6.54
N GLY A 50 -20.64 12.19 7.49
CA GLY A 50 -21.28 10.90 7.29
C GLY A 50 -20.43 9.68 7.62
N HIS A 51 -19.33 9.85 8.34
CA HIS A 51 -18.45 8.77 8.75
C HIS A 51 -18.55 8.49 10.25
N ASP A 52 -18.60 7.21 10.64
CA ASP A 52 -18.67 6.83 12.06
C ASP A 52 -17.34 7.01 12.79
N ARG A 53 -16.25 7.02 12.06
CA ARG A 53 -14.86 7.14 12.56
C ARG A 53 -14.08 8.11 11.70
N CYS A 54 -12.92 8.55 12.19
CA CYS A 54 -12.00 9.31 11.35
C CYS A 54 -11.57 8.47 10.14
N VAL A 55 -11.60 9.09 8.98
CA VAL A 55 -11.09 8.48 7.75
C VAL A 55 -9.57 8.50 7.82
N ALA A 56 -8.93 7.35 7.63
CA ALA A 56 -7.48 7.26 7.57
C ALA A 56 -6.94 7.99 6.32
N PHE A 57 -5.71 8.47 6.41
CA PHE A 57 -5.05 9.07 5.25
C PHE A 57 -4.94 8.05 4.11
N GLY A 58 -5.49 8.36 2.95
CA GLY A 58 -5.33 7.50 1.77
C GLY A 58 -3.87 7.27 1.43
N MET A 59 -3.05 8.32 1.51
CA MET A 59 -1.63 8.22 1.23
C MET A 59 -0.86 7.41 2.28
N LEU A 60 -1.36 7.28 3.52
CA LEU A 60 -0.81 6.33 4.48
C LEU A 60 -1.03 4.89 4.00
N SER A 61 -2.24 4.55 3.59
CA SER A 61 -2.52 3.23 3.00
C SER A 61 -1.65 2.97 1.77
N ALA A 62 -1.51 3.95 0.89
CA ALA A 62 -0.64 3.87 -0.28
C ALA A 62 0.85 3.71 0.07
N SER A 63 1.29 4.26 1.21
CA SER A 63 2.69 4.16 1.63
C SER A 63 3.14 2.71 1.88
N TYR A 64 2.22 1.81 2.20
CA TYR A 64 2.53 0.38 2.38
C TYR A 64 2.93 -0.32 1.08
N LEU A 65 2.72 0.29 -0.09
CA LEU A 65 3.26 -0.20 -1.35
C LEU A 65 4.79 -0.15 -1.34
N SER A 66 5.37 0.82 -0.65
CA SER A 66 6.82 0.86 -0.42
C SER A 66 7.30 -0.37 0.35
N THR A 67 6.58 -0.75 1.40
CA THR A 67 6.89 -1.97 2.18
C THR A 67 6.72 -3.22 1.34
N LEU A 68 5.64 -3.29 0.55
CA LEU A 68 5.40 -4.43 -0.34
C LEU A 68 6.58 -4.64 -1.29
N ALA A 69 7.04 -3.59 -1.96
CA ALA A 69 8.18 -3.67 -2.87
C ALA A 69 9.50 -3.93 -2.13
N GLY A 70 9.80 -3.14 -1.12
CA GLY A 70 11.12 -3.10 -0.49
C GLY A 70 11.39 -4.22 0.50
N VAL A 71 10.36 -4.87 1.01
CA VAL A 71 10.50 -5.95 2.00
C VAL A 71 10.08 -7.30 1.44
N TYR A 72 9.07 -7.34 0.58
CA TYR A 72 8.41 -8.58 0.18
C TYR A 72 8.63 -8.96 -1.29
N LEU A 73 8.41 -8.04 -2.25
CA LEU A 73 8.40 -8.40 -3.66
C LEU A 73 8.95 -7.26 -4.56
N PRO A 74 10.19 -7.31 -4.95
CA PRO A 74 11.21 -8.34 -4.77
C PRO A 74 11.95 -8.31 -3.41
N GLY A 75 11.71 -7.30 -2.60
CA GLY A 75 12.41 -7.08 -1.35
C GLY A 75 13.66 -6.22 -1.54
N LYS A 76 14.78 -6.61 -0.94
CA LYS A 76 16.02 -5.83 -0.90
C LYS A 76 16.44 -5.22 -2.25
N ASN A 77 16.20 -5.93 -3.32
CA ASN A 77 16.67 -5.54 -4.67
C ASN A 77 15.70 -4.61 -5.40
N SER A 78 14.69 -4.06 -4.72
CA SER A 78 13.65 -3.24 -5.35
C SER A 78 14.09 -1.80 -5.59
N LEU A 79 13.68 -1.29 -6.75
CA LEU A 79 13.71 0.14 -7.05
C LEU A 79 12.41 0.49 -7.79
N ILE A 80 11.48 1.12 -7.09
CA ILE A 80 10.19 1.51 -7.66
C ILE A 80 10.40 2.59 -8.71
N GLN A 81 9.92 2.34 -9.94
CA GLN A 81 9.99 3.28 -11.07
C GLN A 81 8.68 4.03 -11.26
N LYS A 82 7.56 3.35 -11.01
CA LYS A 82 6.24 3.93 -11.21
C LYS A 82 5.25 3.27 -10.26
N THR A 83 4.35 4.08 -9.74
CA THR A 83 3.24 3.62 -8.90
C THR A 83 1.94 4.29 -9.35
N GLU A 84 0.91 3.48 -9.51
CA GLU A 84 -0.44 3.92 -9.81
C GLU A 84 -1.36 3.40 -8.70
N VAL A 85 -2.16 4.29 -8.11
CA VAL A 85 -3.02 3.97 -6.97
C VAL A 85 -4.42 4.51 -7.22
N ASN A 86 -5.43 3.66 -7.01
CA ASN A 86 -6.83 4.03 -7.07
C ASN A 86 -7.47 3.77 -5.71
N PHE A 87 -8.01 4.81 -5.09
CA PHE A 87 -8.71 4.71 -3.81
C PHE A 87 -10.18 4.37 -4.07
N ARG A 88 -10.58 3.16 -3.68
CA ARG A 88 -11.90 2.61 -3.99
C ARG A 88 -12.92 2.84 -2.88
N LYS A 89 -12.50 2.71 -1.64
CA LYS A 89 -13.34 2.89 -0.45
C LYS A 89 -12.55 3.55 0.67
N PRO A 90 -13.22 4.30 1.56
CA PRO A 90 -12.56 4.85 2.74
C PRO A 90 -11.96 3.75 3.62
N VAL A 91 -10.78 4.03 4.15
CA VAL A 91 -10.16 3.25 5.24
C VAL A 91 -10.34 4.04 6.52
N TYR A 92 -10.67 3.37 7.59
CA TYR A 92 -10.89 4.01 8.89
C TYR A 92 -9.78 3.65 9.87
N VAL A 93 -9.52 4.56 10.80
CA VAL A 93 -8.63 4.26 11.93
C VAL A 93 -9.18 3.05 12.68
N GLY A 94 -8.33 2.06 12.91
CA GLY A 94 -8.70 0.77 13.49
C GLY A 94 -8.87 -0.36 12.48
N ASP A 95 -8.95 -0.05 11.19
CA ASP A 95 -9.06 -1.09 10.17
C ASP A 95 -7.77 -1.91 10.06
N THR A 96 -7.94 -3.20 9.78
CA THR A 96 -6.84 -4.11 9.45
C THR A 96 -6.80 -4.31 7.94
N LEU A 97 -5.68 -3.95 7.34
CA LEU A 97 -5.48 -4.02 5.91
C LEU A 97 -4.59 -5.20 5.55
N THR A 98 -4.98 -5.91 4.49
CA THR A 98 -4.14 -6.92 3.85
C THR A 98 -3.67 -6.37 2.52
N ILE A 99 -2.35 -6.21 2.38
CA ILE A 99 -1.68 -5.70 1.18
C ILE A 99 -1.14 -6.90 0.42
N THR A 100 -1.59 -7.08 -0.82
CA THR A 100 -1.17 -8.19 -1.68
C THR A 100 -0.62 -7.67 -2.98
N GLY A 101 0.53 -8.21 -3.39
CA GLY A 101 1.13 -7.97 -4.70
C GLY A 101 1.22 -9.26 -5.49
N GLU A 102 0.97 -9.16 -6.79
CA GLU A 102 1.11 -10.27 -7.74
C GLU A 102 1.87 -9.79 -8.98
N VAL A 103 2.90 -10.51 -9.36
CA VAL A 103 3.64 -10.23 -10.58
C VAL A 103 2.77 -10.57 -11.80
N THR A 104 2.51 -9.56 -12.63
CA THR A 104 1.67 -9.70 -13.84
C THR A 104 2.46 -9.62 -15.13
N ASP A 105 3.68 -9.06 -15.09
CA ASP A 105 4.52 -8.93 -16.27
C ASP A 105 6.00 -8.83 -15.89
N ARG A 106 6.86 -9.16 -16.85
CA ARG A 106 8.33 -9.12 -16.72
C ARG A 106 8.93 -8.53 -17.98
N ASN A 107 9.91 -7.66 -17.81
CA ASN A 107 10.73 -7.14 -18.91
C ASN A 107 12.19 -7.53 -18.67
N GLU A 108 12.69 -8.45 -19.47
CA GLU A 108 14.06 -8.99 -19.32
C GLU A 108 15.14 -7.99 -19.69
N THR A 109 14.86 -7.12 -20.65
CA THR A 109 15.84 -6.13 -21.12
C THR A 109 16.20 -5.14 -20.02
N PHE A 110 15.20 -4.65 -19.30
CA PHE A 110 15.36 -3.64 -18.26
C PHE A 110 15.30 -4.20 -16.84
N LYS A 111 15.13 -5.53 -16.70
CA LYS A 111 14.94 -6.17 -15.40
C LYS A 111 13.82 -5.54 -14.58
N LEU A 112 12.70 -5.27 -15.25
CA LEU A 112 11.49 -4.70 -14.63
C LEU A 112 10.44 -5.77 -14.41
N ILE A 113 9.74 -5.66 -13.29
CA ILE A 113 8.52 -6.41 -13.04
C ILE A 113 7.34 -5.45 -12.89
N GLU A 114 6.17 -5.87 -13.35
CA GLU A 114 4.91 -5.20 -13.04
C GLU A 114 4.22 -5.99 -11.93
N VAL A 115 3.81 -5.29 -10.89
CA VAL A 115 3.14 -5.87 -9.73
C VAL A 115 1.76 -5.24 -9.60
N LYS A 116 0.73 -6.07 -9.72
CA LYS A 116 -0.66 -5.69 -9.40
C LYS A 116 -0.82 -5.66 -7.88
N VAL A 117 -1.42 -4.62 -7.36
CA VAL A 117 -1.63 -4.43 -5.93
C VAL A 117 -3.12 -4.39 -5.60
N ASP A 118 -3.50 -5.15 -4.57
CA ASP A 118 -4.81 -5.06 -3.94
C ASP A 118 -4.61 -4.83 -2.43
N ILE A 119 -5.35 -3.88 -1.87
CA ILE A 119 -5.46 -3.71 -0.42
C ILE A 119 -6.90 -3.94 -0.03
N LYS A 120 -7.11 -4.88 0.90
CA LYS A 120 -8.43 -5.24 1.43
C LYS A 120 -8.50 -4.94 2.92
N ASN A 121 -9.68 -4.52 3.39
CA ASN A 121 -9.94 -4.36 4.82
C ASN A 121 -10.33 -5.71 5.45
N GLN A 122 -10.63 -5.71 6.75
CA GLN A 122 -11.01 -6.90 7.52
C GLN A 122 -12.31 -7.56 7.02
N ASN A 123 -13.12 -6.85 6.26
CA ASN A 123 -14.36 -7.35 5.68
C ASN A 123 -14.16 -7.94 4.27
N GLY A 124 -12.92 -8.00 3.79
CA GLY A 124 -12.59 -8.47 2.45
C GLY A 124 -12.92 -7.47 1.33
N GLU A 125 -13.25 -6.23 1.67
CA GLU A 125 -13.54 -5.19 0.69
C GLU A 125 -12.23 -4.61 0.14
N LYS A 126 -12.17 -4.45 -1.19
CA LYS A 126 -11.05 -3.77 -1.86
C LYS A 126 -11.14 -2.27 -1.59
N VAL A 127 -10.21 -1.74 -0.82
CA VAL A 127 -10.14 -0.31 -0.47
C VAL A 127 -9.17 0.45 -1.36
N VAL A 128 -8.10 -0.23 -1.81
CA VAL A 128 -7.12 0.31 -2.76
C VAL A 128 -6.85 -0.73 -3.85
N LYS A 129 -6.69 -0.25 -5.06
CA LYS A 129 -6.29 -1.04 -6.22
C LYS A 129 -5.20 -0.27 -6.98
N GLY A 130 -4.14 -0.95 -7.37
CA GLY A 130 -3.05 -0.28 -8.06
C GLY A 130 -2.10 -1.22 -8.76
N LYS A 131 -1.02 -0.64 -9.26
CA LYS A 131 0.10 -1.38 -9.84
C LYS A 131 1.39 -0.59 -9.70
N MET A 132 2.49 -1.33 -9.68
CA MET A 132 3.84 -0.77 -9.66
C MET A 132 4.68 -1.34 -10.78
N GLU A 133 5.57 -0.53 -11.34
CA GLU A 133 6.72 -1.00 -12.10
C GLU A 133 7.95 -0.91 -11.20
N ILE A 134 8.62 -2.03 -11.01
CA ILE A 134 9.74 -2.15 -10.08
C ILE A 134 10.95 -2.72 -10.82
N ALA A 135 12.05 -1.99 -10.80
CA ALA A 135 13.32 -2.53 -11.25
C ALA A 135 13.92 -3.45 -10.18
N VAL A 136 14.43 -4.58 -10.62
CA VAL A 136 15.11 -5.54 -9.75
C VAL A 136 16.62 -5.34 -9.94
N ALA A 137 17.22 -4.63 -8.99
CA ALA A 137 18.66 -4.39 -8.99
C ALA A 137 19.42 -5.64 -8.55
N GLU A 138 20.46 -5.99 -9.25
CA GLU A 138 21.31 -7.14 -8.95
C GLU A 138 22.77 -6.73 -8.81
#